data_ffef6020ee8351a36273032514ec3860
#
_entry.id   ffef6020ee8351a36273032514ec3860
#
_cell.length_a   1.000
_cell.length_b   1.000
_cell.length_c   1.000
_cell.angle_alpha   90.00
_cell.angle_beta   90.00
_cell.angle_gamma   90.00
#
_symmetry.space_group_name_H-M   'P 1'
#
loop_
_entity.id
_entity.type
_entity.pdbx_description
1 polymer ?
#
loop_
_entity_poly.entity_id
_entity_poly.type
_entity_poly.pdbx_seq_one_letter_code
_entity_poly.pdbx_strand_id
1 'polypeptide(L)'
;GNDISLPPFSEITETDFNPIEIYAYYIGLYINNMNNGIFLNYLLSFPVTFEQPICDKVIESFRRGIKKSLPDSILHNEEIMKHFRVVKGISEPAAYAICALEQYHFDLEDDTKEVYYGIFDFGGGTTDFDFGHWHLPPEQESRRYDYVLECYGSGGDQYLGGENLLQLMAFEVFRLNQNKLREDGITFSLPPECHPFPGSESLLSTSQEAKLNTRQLMEKLRPFWEREDNYHSLYQSGKIVLSLFTRSGEQKLNYEL
;
A
#
# COMPACT_ATOMS: atom_id res chain seq x y z
N GLY A 1 -10.96 26.31 -6.18
CA GLY A 1 -10.18 25.62 -7.22
C GLY A 1 -11.03 24.46 -7.73
N ASN A 2 -11.03 24.22 -9.03
CA ASN A 2 -11.70 23.03 -9.54
C ASN A 2 -10.86 21.83 -9.15
N ASP A 3 -11.37 21.00 -8.23
CA ASP A 3 -10.77 19.71 -7.91
C ASP A 3 -10.87 18.81 -9.14
N ILE A 4 -9.71 18.51 -9.74
CA ILE A 4 -9.64 17.52 -10.83
C ILE A 4 -9.63 16.16 -10.14
N SER A 5 -10.74 15.45 -10.22
CA SER A 5 -10.81 14.04 -9.81
C SER A 5 -10.04 13.22 -10.84
N LEU A 6 -9.00 12.51 -10.40
CA LEU A 6 -8.33 11.54 -11.25
C LEU A 6 -9.22 10.30 -11.42
N PRO A 7 -9.24 9.70 -12.62
CA PRO A 7 -9.91 8.42 -12.82
C PRO A 7 -9.20 7.32 -11.99
N PRO A 8 -9.87 6.19 -11.72
CA PRO A 8 -9.23 5.01 -11.15
C PRO A 8 -7.99 4.62 -11.96
N PHE A 9 -6.95 4.12 -11.28
CA PHE A 9 -5.69 3.76 -11.97
C PHE A 9 -5.89 2.79 -13.13
N SER A 10 -6.85 1.87 -13.03
CA SER A 10 -7.23 0.95 -14.12
C SER A 10 -7.71 1.66 -15.40
N GLU A 11 -8.23 2.87 -15.29
CA GLU A 11 -8.82 3.65 -16.39
C GLU A 11 -7.87 4.75 -16.91
N ILE A 12 -6.77 5.05 -16.21
CA ILE A 12 -5.79 6.05 -16.64
C ILE A 12 -5.23 5.69 -18.02
N THR A 13 -5.25 6.65 -18.96
CA THR A 13 -4.68 6.54 -20.31
C THR A 13 -3.29 7.19 -20.37
N GLU A 14 -2.61 7.11 -21.52
CA GLU A 14 -1.28 7.73 -21.70
C GLU A 14 -1.30 9.26 -21.66
N THR A 15 -2.45 9.88 -21.89
CA THR A 15 -2.62 11.33 -21.85
C THR A 15 -3.02 11.87 -20.50
N ASP A 16 -3.38 11.01 -19.58
CA ASP A 16 -3.79 11.37 -18.23
C ASP A 16 -2.59 11.55 -17.30
N PHE A 17 -2.81 12.29 -16.22
CA PHE A 17 -1.85 12.39 -15.14
C PHE A 17 -1.65 10.99 -14.50
N ASN A 18 -0.43 10.46 -14.59
CA ASN A 18 -0.10 9.15 -14.06
C ASN A 18 0.81 9.29 -12.83
N PRO A 19 0.28 9.10 -11.61
CA PRO A 19 1.06 9.28 -10.38
C PRO A 19 2.23 8.28 -10.26
N ILE A 20 2.08 7.04 -10.77
CA ILE A 20 3.13 6.02 -10.74
C ILE A 20 4.30 6.42 -11.64
N GLU A 21 4.01 6.97 -12.81
CA GLU A 21 5.05 7.43 -13.73
C GLU A 21 5.87 8.58 -13.13
N ILE A 22 5.20 9.52 -12.46
CA ILE A 22 5.86 10.64 -11.78
C ILE A 22 6.69 10.14 -10.59
N TYR A 23 6.13 9.23 -9.80
CA TYR A 23 6.84 8.63 -8.67
C TYR A 23 8.10 7.89 -9.15
N ALA A 24 7.98 7.09 -10.21
CA ALA A 24 9.11 6.38 -10.81
C ALA A 24 10.19 7.34 -11.35
N TYR A 25 9.79 8.45 -11.96
CA TYR A 25 10.73 9.49 -12.40
C TYR A 25 11.56 10.02 -11.23
N TYR A 26 10.93 10.39 -10.12
CA TYR A 26 11.65 10.88 -8.94
C TYR A 26 12.51 9.80 -8.28
N ILE A 27 12.00 8.56 -8.19
CA ILE A 27 12.80 7.43 -7.69
C ILE A 27 14.05 7.23 -8.56
N GLY A 28 13.90 7.24 -9.89
CA GLY A 28 15.02 7.09 -10.80
C GLY A 28 16.08 8.16 -10.62
N LEU A 29 15.67 9.42 -10.48
CA LEU A 29 16.58 10.51 -10.17
C LEU A 29 17.31 10.30 -8.82
N TYR A 30 16.57 9.89 -7.79
CA TYR A 30 17.13 9.67 -6.46
C TYR A 30 18.13 8.53 -6.44
N ILE A 31 17.75 7.34 -6.93
CA ILE A 31 18.58 6.14 -6.91
C ILE A 31 19.87 6.36 -7.73
N ASN A 32 19.74 6.93 -8.92
CA ASN A 32 20.89 7.13 -9.81
C ASN A 32 21.81 8.27 -9.36
N ASN A 33 21.31 9.17 -8.52
CA ASN A 33 22.14 10.22 -7.93
C ASN A 33 22.89 9.77 -6.66
N MET A 34 22.32 8.81 -5.90
CA MET A 34 22.92 8.29 -4.67
C MET A 34 24.03 7.26 -4.93
N ASN A 35 23.98 6.58 -6.05
CA ASN A 35 24.94 5.55 -6.42
C ASN A 35 25.81 6.06 -7.57
N ASN A 36 27.10 5.85 -7.50
CA ASN A 36 28.07 6.27 -8.52
C ASN A 36 27.87 5.54 -9.87
N GLY A 37 26.66 5.31 -10.29
CA GLY A 37 26.27 4.62 -11.50
C GLY A 37 24.78 4.67 -11.76
N ILE A 38 24.36 4.28 -12.96
CA ILE A 38 22.98 4.26 -13.38
C ILE A 38 22.48 2.83 -13.42
N PHE A 39 21.41 2.55 -12.67
CA PHE A 39 20.72 1.28 -12.73
C PHE A 39 19.81 1.22 -13.97
N LEU A 40 19.89 0.11 -14.69
CA LEU A 40 19.09 -0.15 -15.88
C LEU A 40 18.14 -1.35 -15.72
N ASN A 41 18.28 -2.09 -14.64
CA ASN A 41 17.46 -3.27 -14.38
C ASN A 41 16.68 -3.07 -13.07
N TYR A 42 15.37 -3.05 -13.17
CA TYR A 42 14.45 -2.84 -12.05
C TYR A 42 13.51 -4.04 -11.91
N LEU A 43 13.46 -4.58 -10.72
CA LEU A 43 12.53 -5.63 -10.33
C LEU A 43 11.47 -5.01 -9.41
N LEU A 44 10.20 -5.17 -9.76
CA LEU A 44 9.08 -4.68 -8.95
C LEU A 44 8.41 -5.88 -8.25
N SER A 45 8.30 -5.81 -6.93
CA SER A 45 7.45 -6.70 -6.17
C SER A 45 6.02 -6.18 -6.12
N PHE A 46 5.08 -7.09 -5.92
CA PHE A 46 3.65 -6.77 -5.85
C PHE A 46 2.99 -7.58 -4.74
N PRO A 47 1.93 -7.03 -4.13
CA PRO A 47 1.02 -7.82 -3.31
C PRO A 47 0.50 -9.01 -4.10
N VAL A 48 0.31 -10.14 -3.42
CA VAL A 48 -0.17 -11.38 -4.08
C VAL A 48 -1.58 -11.24 -4.64
N THR A 49 -2.37 -10.30 -4.11
CA THR A 49 -3.75 -10.02 -4.51
C THR A 49 -3.88 -9.19 -5.79
N PHE A 50 -2.75 -8.63 -6.31
CA PHE A 50 -2.80 -7.81 -7.53
C PHE A 50 -2.98 -8.68 -8.77
N GLU A 51 -4.03 -8.36 -9.53
CA GLU A 51 -4.28 -9.00 -10.82
C GLU A 51 -3.23 -8.65 -11.87
N GLN A 52 -2.91 -9.57 -12.75
CA GLN A 52 -1.87 -9.41 -13.78
C GLN A 52 -2.04 -8.13 -14.64
N PRO A 53 -3.25 -7.75 -15.10
CA PRO A 53 -3.41 -6.51 -15.88
C PRO A 53 -3.02 -5.23 -15.11
N ILE A 54 -3.25 -5.21 -13.81
CA ILE A 54 -2.83 -4.10 -12.95
C ILE A 54 -1.31 -4.09 -12.78
N CYS A 55 -0.70 -5.25 -12.54
CA CYS A 55 0.76 -5.37 -12.47
C CYS A 55 1.42 -4.88 -13.77
N ASP A 56 0.93 -5.30 -14.92
CA ASP A 56 1.47 -4.90 -16.23
C ASP A 56 1.37 -3.40 -16.45
N LYS A 57 0.25 -2.79 -16.06
CA LYS A 57 0.04 -1.35 -16.14
C LYS A 57 0.96 -0.56 -15.22
N VAL A 58 1.19 -1.05 -14.01
CA VAL A 58 2.16 -0.47 -13.06
C VAL A 58 3.57 -0.55 -13.63
N ILE A 59 3.98 -1.72 -14.14
CA ILE A 59 5.31 -1.94 -14.73
C ILE A 59 5.54 -0.97 -15.90
N GLU A 60 4.56 -0.82 -16.79
CA GLU A 60 4.69 0.07 -17.95
C GLU A 60 4.75 1.54 -17.52
N SER A 61 3.94 1.95 -16.57
CA SER A 61 3.98 3.30 -16.01
C SER A 61 5.32 3.59 -15.34
N PHE A 62 5.81 2.64 -14.55
CA PHE A 62 7.10 2.74 -13.88
C PHE A 62 8.26 2.80 -14.91
N ARG A 63 8.21 1.96 -15.94
CA ARG A 63 9.18 1.97 -17.05
C ARG A 63 9.27 3.32 -17.72
N ARG A 64 8.12 3.96 -18.04
CA ARG A 64 8.11 5.30 -18.63
C ARG A 64 8.71 6.35 -17.71
N GLY A 65 8.38 6.30 -16.41
CA GLY A 65 8.92 7.22 -15.43
C GLY A 65 10.43 7.10 -15.26
N ILE A 66 10.95 5.89 -15.05
CA ILE A 66 12.40 5.66 -14.97
C ILE A 66 13.09 6.11 -16.25
N LYS A 67 12.55 5.76 -17.43
CA LYS A 67 13.13 6.17 -18.68
C LYS A 67 13.29 7.68 -18.82
N LYS A 68 12.31 8.46 -18.34
CA LYS A 68 12.38 9.93 -18.32
C LYS A 68 13.42 10.48 -17.35
N SER A 69 13.85 9.71 -16.36
CA SER A 69 14.88 10.11 -15.39
C SER A 69 16.31 9.88 -15.90
N LEU A 70 16.48 9.11 -16.98
CA LEU A 70 17.79 8.78 -17.51
C LEU A 70 18.39 9.97 -18.30
N PRO A 71 19.72 10.19 -18.21
CA PRO A 71 20.41 11.19 -19.03
C PRO A 71 20.29 10.91 -20.53
N ASP A 72 20.26 11.95 -21.34
CA ASP A 72 20.19 11.84 -22.80
C ASP A 72 21.30 10.99 -23.40
N SER A 73 22.50 11.04 -22.83
CA SER A 73 23.64 10.22 -23.26
C SER A 73 23.41 8.70 -23.10
N ILE A 74 22.56 8.32 -22.15
CA ILE A 74 22.14 6.93 -21.95
C ILE A 74 20.96 6.60 -22.87
N LEU A 75 19.94 7.48 -22.92
CA LEU A 75 18.73 7.28 -23.72
C LEU A 75 19.00 7.07 -25.19
N HIS A 76 19.99 7.78 -25.75
CA HIS A 76 20.37 7.69 -27.17
C HIS A 76 21.43 6.61 -27.46
N ASN A 77 21.86 5.86 -26.47
CA ASN A 77 22.80 4.77 -26.64
C ASN A 77 22.08 3.41 -26.71
N GLU A 78 21.87 2.92 -27.91
CA GLU A 78 21.12 1.67 -28.14
C GLU A 78 21.75 0.45 -27.44
N GLU A 79 23.09 0.37 -27.38
CA GLU A 79 23.80 -0.74 -26.73
C GLU A 79 23.53 -0.75 -25.22
N ILE A 80 23.51 0.43 -24.58
CA ILE A 80 23.21 0.56 -23.18
C ILE A 80 21.71 0.27 -22.93
N MET A 81 20.83 0.83 -23.76
CA MET A 81 19.38 0.69 -23.60
C MET A 81 18.86 -0.74 -23.84
N LYS A 82 19.61 -1.62 -24.48
CA LYS A 82 19.31 -3.06 -24.54
C LYS A 82 19.24 -3.72 -23.16
N HIS A 83 19.94 -3.15 -22.18
CA HIS A 83 19.95 -3.64 -20.81
C HIS A 83 18.87 -3.00 -19.93
N PHE A 84 18.13 -2.01 -20.44
CA PHE A 84 17.07 -1.35 -19.70
C PHE A 84 15.86 -2.27 -19.58
N ARG A 85 15.54 -2.66 -18.35
CA ARG A 85 14.43 -3.56 -18.01
C ARG A 85 13.69 -3.07 -16.78
N VAL A 86 12.38 -3.14 -16.87
CA VAL A 86 11.49 -3.06 -15.70
C VAL A 86 10.56 -4.26 -15.81
N VAL A 87 10.66 -5.16 -14.89
CA VAL A 87 9.96 -6.46 -14.93
C VAL A 87 9.33 -6.77 -13.58
N LYS A 88 8.33 -7.64 -13.60
CA LYS A 88 7.78 -8.24 -12.38
C LYS A 88 8.85 -9.12 -11.74
N GLY A 89 9.11 -8.88 -10.46
CA GLY A 89 9.90 -9.74 -9.60
C GLY A 89 9.03 -10.79 -8.90
N ILE A 90 9.41 -11.11 -7.69
CA ILE A 90 8.66 -12.02 -6.80
C ILE A 90 7.59 -11.25 -6.03
N SER A 91 6.71 -11.97 -5.32
CA SER A 91 5.73 -11.36 -4.40
C SER A 91 6.43 -10.63 -3.25
N GLU A 92 5.75 -9.65 -2.65
CA GLU A 92 6.29 -8.91 -1.50
C GLU A 92 6.63 -9.85 -0.33
N PRO A 93 5.76 -10.80 0.08
CA PRO A 93 6.12 -11.73 1.15
C PRO A 93 7.30 -12.63 0.81
N ALA A 94 7.42 -13.11 -0.43
CA ALA A 94 8.56 -13.92 -0.85
C ALA A 94 9.88 -13.12 -0.84
N ALA A 95 9.84 -11.85 -1.26
CA ALA A 95 11.00 -10.96 -1.15
C ALA A 95 11.43 -10.76 0.31
N TYR A 96 10.46 -10.58 1.21
CA TYR A 96 10.72 -10.48 2.63
C TYR A 96 11.31 -11.79 3.20
N ALA A 97 10.79 -12.94 2.75
CA ALA A 97 11.30 -14.25 3.17
C ALA A 97 12.80 -14.38 2.89
N ILE A 98 13.26 -14.01 1.70
CA ILE A 98 14.69 -14.03 1.33
C ILE A 98 15.51 -13.19 2.31
N CYS A 99 15.11 -11.93 2.51
CA CYS A 99 15.83 -11.04 3.41
C CYS A 99 15.85 -11.54 4.87
N ALA A 100 14.72 -12.07 5.35
CA ALA A 100 14.61 -12.59 6.71
C ALA A 100 15.45 -13.85 6.92
N LEU A 101 15.44 -14.78 5.98
CA LEU A 101 16.21 -16.02 6.04
C LEU A 101 17.72 -15.74 6.08
N GLU A 102 18.20 -14.79 5.26
CA GLU A 102 19.59 -14.33 5.31
C GLU A 102 19.92 -13.62 6.63
N GLN A 103 19.09 -12.68 7.05
CA GLN A 103 19.34 -11.86 8.25
C GLN A 103 19.36 -12.70 9.54
N TYR A 104 18.53 -13.72 9.63
CA TYR A 104 18.45 -14.60 10.81
C TYR A 104 19.38 -15.81 10.72
N HIS A 105 20.30 -15.82 9.74
CA HIS A 105 21.32 -16.87 9.59
C HIS A 105 20.73 -18.28 9.57
N PHE A 106 19.67 -18.47 8.76
CA PHE A 106 19.19 -19.79 8.45
C PHE A 106 20.13 -20.44 7.41
N ASP A 107 21.39 -20.64 7.84
CA ASP A 107 22.42 -21.18 6.98
C ASP A 107 22.11 -22.63 6.61
N LEU A 108 22.05 -22.89 5.30
CA LEU A 108 21.91 -24.22 4.74
C LEU A 108 23.30 -24.90 4.54
N GLU A 109 24.25 -24.65 5.45
CA GLU A 109 25.63 -25.18 5.35
C GLU A 109 25.69 -26.71 5.42
N ASP A 110 24.61 -27.36 5.81
CA ASP A 110 24.49 -28.80 5.93
C ASP A 110 23.52 -29.31 4.86
N ASP A 111 23.95 -30.17 3.95
CA ASP A 111 23.16 -30.75 2.86
C ASP A 111 21.82 -31.41 3.28
N THR A 112 21.61 -31.53 4.59
CA THR A 112 20.41 -32.13 5.20
C THR A 112 19.42 -31.11 5.75
N LYS A 113 19.74 -29.81 5.72
CA LYS A 113 18.85 -28.78 6.26
C LYS A 113 17.93 -28.26 5.18
N GLU A 114 16.68 -28.53 5.35
CA GLU A 114 15.56 -27.92 4.64
C GLU A 114 14.87 -26.94 5.57
N VAL A 115 14.60 -25.73 5.09
CA VAL A 115 13.88 -24.71 5.86
C VAL A 115 12.54 -24.45 5.18
N TYR A 116 11.47 -24.82 5.85
CA TYR A 116 10.12 -24.41 5.45
C TYR A 116 9.81 -23.06 6.08
N TYR A 117 9.32 -22.12 5.29
CA TYR A 117 8.96 -20.81 5.77
C TYR A 117 7.46 -20.53 5.62
N GLY A 118 6.96 -19.66 6.49
CA GLY A 118 5.65 -19.03 6.37
C GLY A 118 5.79 -17.56 6.72
N ILE A 119 5.36 -16.70 5.82
CA ILE A 119 5.31 -15.26 6.01
C ILE A 119 3.86 -14.83 6.15
N PHE A 120 3.57 -14.03 7.13
CA PHE A 120 2.33 -13.33 7.30
C PHE A 120 2.64 -11.84 7.41
N ASP A 121 2.29 -11.09 6.36
CA ASP A 121 2.49 -9.65 6.28
C ASP A 121 1.17 -8.93 6.48
N PHE A 122 1.02 -8.28 7.62
CA PHE A 122 -0.10 -7.42 7.94
C PHE A 122 0.30 -5.97 7.70
N GLY A 123 0.01 -5.48 6.49
CA GLY A 123 0.34 -4.14 6.07
C GLY A 123 -0.68 -3.06 6.45
N GLY A 124 -0.49 -1.86 5.93
CA GLY A 124 -1.42 -0.75 6.13
C GLY A 124 -2.76 -0.95 5.41
N GLY A 125 -2.75 -1.49 4.19
CA GLY A 125 -3.95 -1.67 3.36
C GLY A 125 -4.33 -3.11 3.09
N THR A 126 -3.36 -4.02 3.14
CA THR A 126 -3.53 -5.45 2.79
C THR A 126 -2.96 -6.35 3.87
N THR A 127 -3.42 -7.57 3.87
CA THR A 127 -2.75 -8.69 4.53
C THR A 127 -2.34 -9.68 3.46
N ASP A 128 -1.08 -10.06 3.46
CA ASP A 128 -0.54 -11.02 2.52
C ASP A 128 0.13 -12.18 3.26
N PHE A 129 0.06 -13.38 2.69
CA PHE A 129 0.78 -14.54 3.20
C PHE A 129 1.42 -15.32 2.06
N ASP A 130 2.55 -15.94 2.39
CA ASP A 130 3.31 -16.80 1.47
C ASP A 130 3.95 -17.90 2.29
N PHE A 131 4.04 -19.08 1.73
CA PHE A 131 4.72 -20.21 2.37
C PHE A 131 5.40 -21.10 1.34
N GLY A 132 6.53 -21.65 1.74
CA GLY A 132 7.34 -22.41 0.82
C GLY A 132 8.54 -23.07 1.48
N HIS A 133 9.51 -23.34 0.66
CA HIS A 133 10.69 -24.12 0.99
C HIS A 133 11.95 -23.36 0.55
N TRP A 134 12.90 -23.25 1.45
CA TRP A 134 14.23 -22.70 1.24
C TRP A 134 15.25 -23.83 1.26
N HIS A 135 15.97 -24.04 0.19
CA HIS A 135 16.92 -25.12 0.06
C HIS A 135 18.11 -24.80 -0.86
N LEU A 136 19.11 -25.67 -0.86
CA LEU A 136 20.24 -25.55 -1.77
C LEU A 136 19.81 -25.89 -3.21
N PRO A 137 20.40 -25.22 -4.24
CA PRO A 137 20.11 -25.57 -5.61
C PRO A 137 20.65 -26.96 -5.97
N PRO A 138 20.07 -27.61 -6.99
CA PRO A 138 20.64 -28.82 -7.55
C PRO A 138 22.10 -28.61 -7.98
N GLU A 139 22.94 -29.66 -7.92
CA GLU A 139 24.38 -29.59 -8.21
C GLU A 139 24.69 -28.92 -9.57
N GLN A 140 23.82 -29.09 -10.55
CA GLN A 140 23.96 -28.50 -11.89
C GLN A 140 23.80 -26.97 -11.91
N GLU A 141 23.07 -26.43 -10.94
CA GLU A 141 22.74 -25.00 -10.80
C GLU A 141 23.53 -24.30 -9.69
N SER A 142 24.21 -25.03 -8.83
CA SER A 142 24.97 -24.52 -7.67
C SER A 142 26.10 -23.53 -8.02
N ARG A 143 26.55 -23.51 -9.29
CA ARG A 143 27.52 -22.50 -9.79
C ARG A 143 26.87 -21.15 -10.10
N ARG A 144 25.55 -21.10 -10.22
CA ARG A 144 24.80 -19.93 -10.66
C ARG A 144 23.94 -19.33 -9.55
N TYR A 145 23.48 -20.16 -8.66
CA TYR A 145 22.60 -19.78 -7.57
C TYR A 145 23.11 -20.34 -6.26
N ASP A 146 23.06 -19.53 -5.21
CA ASP A 146 23.44 -19.94 -3.86
C ASP A 146 22.28 -20.70 -3.18
N TYR A 147 21.05 -20.28 -3.45
CA TYR A 147 19.83 -20.84 -2.83
C TYR A 147 18.66 -20.87 -3.83
N VAL A 148 17.69 -21.69 -3.50
CA VAL A 148 16.38 -21.77 -4.18
C VAL A 148 15.27 -21.53 -3.17
N LEU A 149 14.35 -20.64 -3.51
CA LEU A 149 13.10 -20.41 -2.78
C LEU A 149 11.93 -20.93 -3.62
N GLU A 150 11.32 -22.02 -3.18
CA GLU A 150 10.11 -22.57 -3.81
C GLU A 150 8.88 -22.08 -3.06
N CYS A 151 8.03 -21.29 -3.71
CA CYS A 151 6.74 -20.90 -3.17
C CYS A 151 5.71 -22.00 -3.42
N TYR A 152 5.08 -22.51 -2.36
CA TYR A 152 4.04 -23.54 -2.43
C TYR A 152 2.64 -22.96 -2.51
N GLY A 153 2.47 -21.74 -1.99
CA GLY A 153 1.22 -21.03 -2.05
C GLY A 153 1.32 -19.64 -1.44
N SER A 154 0.48 -18.78 -1.94
CA SER A 154 0.36 -17.42 -1.46
C SER A 154 -1.11 -16.98 -1.53
N GLY A 155 -1.47 -15.99 -0.75
CA GLY A 155 -2.80 -15.40 -0.74
C GLY A 155 -2.80 -14.12 0.06
N GLY A 156 -3.96 -13.51 0.19
CA GLY A 156 -4.09 -12.27 0.96
C GLY A 156 -5.50 -11.73 0.92
N ASP A 157 -5.69 -10.64 1.66
CA ASP A 157 -6.91 -9.85 1.69
C ASP A 157 -6.56 -8.38 1.43
N GLN A 158 -7.15 -7.82 0.37
CA GLN A 158 -6.90 -6.44 -0.05
C GLN A 158 -7.62 -5.37 0.78
N TYR A 159 -8.46 -5.80 1.73
CA TYR A 159 -9.23 -4.93 2.61
C TYR A 159 -9.00 -5.23 4.10
N LEU A 160 -7.99 -6.02 4.43
CA LEU A 160 -7.61 -6.34 5.80
C LEU A 160 -6.20 -5.81 6.10
N GLY A 161 -6.11 -4.51 6.33
CA GLY A 161 -4.88 -3.84 6.76
C GLY A 161 -5.15 -2.88 7.90
N GLY A 162 -4.11 -2.32 8.48
CA GLY A 162 -4.20 -1.41 9.63
C GLY A 162 -5.09 -0.18 9.37
N GLU A 163 -4.99 0.42 8.20
CA GLU A 163 -5.83 1.57 7.79
C GLU A 163 -7.30 1.17 7.61
N ASN A 164 -7.57 -0.03 7.11
CA ASN A 164 -8.95 -0.54 6.97
C ASN A 164 -9.59 -0.77 8.33
N LEU A 165 -8.84 -1.37 9.27
CA LEU A 165 -9.33 -1.55 10.65
C LEU A 165 -9.55 -0.20 11.34
N LEU A 166 -8.67 0.77 11.13
CA LEU A 166 -8.84 2.12 11.66
C LEU A 166 -10.09 2.80 11.07
N GLN A 167 -10.36 2.59 9.78
CA GLN A 167 -11.58 3.08 9.13
C GLN A 167 -12.85 2.41 9.70
N LEU A 168 -12.80 1.12 10.00
CA LEU A 168 -13.88 0.40 10.67
C LEU A 168 -14.14 0.95 12.08
N MET A 169 -13.09 1.24 12.85
CA MET A 169 -13.22 1.89 14.15
C MET A 169 -13.89 3.27 14.02
N ALA A 170 -13.48 4.08 13.05
CA ALA A 170 -14.09 5.37 12.78
C ALA A 170 -15.57 5.24 12.40
N PHE A 171 -15.89 4.25 11.56
CA PHE A 171 -17.27 3.95 11.17
C PHE A 171 -18.15 3.61 12.37
N GLU A 172 -17.65 2.81 13.32
CA GLU A 172 -18.38 2.50 14.54
C GLU A 172 -18.61 3.72 15.43
N VAL A 173 -17.63 4.60 15.59
CA VAL A 173 -17.78 5.85 16.34
C VAL A 173 -18.86 6.74 15.69
N PHE A 174 -18.85 6.88 14.36
CA PHE A 174 -19.89 7.61 13.65
C PHE A 174 -21.26 6.97 13.81
N ARG A 175 -21.35 5.64 13.71
CA ARG A 175 -22.61 4.90 13.91
C ARG A 175 -23.20 5.12 15.30
N LEU A 176 -22.37 5.10 16.34
CA LEU A 176 -22.81 5.38 17.72
C LEU A 176 -23.31 6.81 17.91
N ASN A 177 -22.82 7.76 17.14
CA ASN A 177 -23.18 9.18 17.19
C ASN A 177 -24.16 9.61 16.08
N GLN A 178 -24.81 8.67 15.39
CA GLN A 178 -25.60 8.91 14.17
C GLN A 178 -26.67 9.99 14.31
N ASN A 179 -27.36 10.08 15.47
CA ASN A 179 -28.43 11.06 15.66
C ASN A 179 -27.90 12.48 15.62
N LYS A 180 -26.83 12.75 16.36
CA LYS A 180 -26.17 14.05 16.40
C LYS A 180 -25.60 14.44 15.03
N LEU A 181 -24.99 13.50 14.34
CA LEU A 181 -24.42 13.73 13.00
C LEU A 181 -25.52 14.07 11.98
N ARG A 182 -26.67 13.41 12.08
CA ARG A 182 -27.83 13.66 11.22
C ARG A 182 -28.42 15.04 11.43
N GLU A 183 -28.59 15.46 12.68
CA GLU A 183 -29.08 16.79 13.04
C GLU A 183 -28.16 17.90 12.49
N ASP A 184 -26.86 17.67 12.54
CA ASP A 184 -25.85 18.61 12.10
C ASP A 184 -25.50 18.51 10.60
N GLY A 185 -26.09 17.58 9.86
CA GLY A 185 -25.85 17.39 8.44
C GLY A 185 -24.43 16.90 8.09
N ILE A 186 -23.77 16.22 9.04
CA ILE A 186 -22.42 15.67 8.86
C ILE A 186 -22.52 14.31 8.21
N THR A 187 -21.68 14.09 7.17
CA THR A 187 -21.60 12.82 6.44
C THR A 187 -20.23 12.18 6.59
N PHE A 188 -20.17 10.86 6.38
CA PHE A 188 -18.95 10.07 6.41
C PHE A 188 -18.99 8.98 5.32
N SER A 189 -17.84 8.38 5.04
CA SER A 189 -17.72 7.36 4.00
C SER A 189 -17.98 5.96 4.56
N LEU A 190 -18.58 5.10 3.73
CA LEU A 190 -18.73 3.68 4.02
C LEU A 190 -17.37 3.00 3.82
N PRO A 191 -16.88 2.21 4.79
CA PRO A 191 -15.68 1.41 4.59
C PRO A 191 -15.87 0.35 3.50
N PRO A 192 -14.79 -0.07 2.80
CA PRO A 192 -14.86 -1.17 1.86
C PRO A 192 -15.50 -2.42 2.49
N GLU A 193 -16.25 -3.16 1.70
CA GLU A 193 -16.96 -4.40 2.11
C GLU A 193 -17.96 -4.28 3.27
N CYS A 194 -18.19 -3.07 3.80
CA CYS A 194 -19.19 -2.85 4.82
C CYS A 194 -20.59 -2.63 4.22
N HIS A 195 -21.60 -3.05 4.97
CA HIS A 195 -22.98 -2.78 4.62
C HIS A 195 -23.51 -1.53 5.32
N PRO A 196 -24.34 -0.72 4.63
CA PRO A 196 -25.07 0.36 5.27
C PRO A 196 -25.93 -0.16 6.44
N PHE A 197 -26.03 0.62 7.52
CA PHE A 197 -26.92 0.32 8.61
C PHE A 197 -28.27 1.03 8.43
N PRO A 198 -29.36 0.57 9.04
CA PRO A 198 -30.68 1.20 8.93
C PRO A 198 -30.64 2.68 9.33
N GLY A 199 -31.13 3.55 8.45
CA GLY A 199 -31.11 5.00 8.65
C GLY A 199 -29.82 5.72 8.29
N SER A 200 -28.87 5.02 7.67
CA SER A 200 -27.58 5.58 7.23
C SER A 200 -27.64 6.38 5.93
N GLU A 201 -28.74 6.33 5.19
CA GLU A 201 -28.88 6.92 3.85
C GLU A 201 -28.58 8.43 3.82
N SER A 202 -28.90 9.13 4.92
CA SER A 202 -28.61 10.56 5.07
C SER A 202 -27.20 10.87 5.57
N LEU A 203 -26.47 9.86 6.04
CA LEU A 203 -25.15 9.99 6.68
C LEU A 203 -24.01 9.51 5.76
N LEU A 204 -24.26 8.50 4.94
CA LEU A 204 -23.25 7.94 4.04
C LEU A 204 -23.15 8.75 2.75
N SER A 205 -21.92 9.08 2.36
CA SER A 205 -21.65 9.82 1.14
C SER A 205 -20.24 9.50 0.60
N THR A 206 -20.07 9.62 -0.72
CA THR A 206 -18.78 9.55 -1.39
C THR A 206 -18.17 10.93 -1.62
N SER A 207 -18.79 12.00 -1.08
CA SER A 207 -18.33 13.37 -1.22
C SER A 207 -16.95 13.60 -0.57
N GLN A 208 -16.29 14.68 -0.95
CA GLN A 208 -14.99 15.04 -0.39
C GLN A 208 -15.08 15.33 1.11
N GLU A 209 -16.16 15.98 1.54
CA GLU A 209 -16.43 16.29 2.96
C GLU A 209 -16.55 15.00 3.78
N ALA A 210 -17.29 14.01 3.26
CA ALA A 210 -17.44 12.71 3.93
C ALA A 210 -16.09 11.98 4.08
N LYS A 211 -15.29 11.99 3.04
CA LYS A 211 -13.92 11.40 3.07
C LYS A 211 -13.00 12.11 4.05
N LEU A 212 -13.04 13.45 4.08
CA LEU A 212 -12.28 14.26 5.04
C LEU A 212 -12.70 13.99 6.47
N ASN A 213 -14.02 13.92 6.74
CA ASN A 213 -14.55 13.62 8.06
C ASN A 213 -14.08 12.24 8.55
N THR A 214 -14.18 11.24 7.70
CA THR A 214 -13.71 9.88 8.03
C THR A 214 -12.21 9.90 8.34
N ARG A 215 -11.40 10.53 7.49
CA ARG A 215 -9.97 10.62 7.70
C ARG A 215 -9.59 11.37 8.99
N GLN A 216 -10.26 12.48 9.31
CA GLN A 216 -9.98 13.22 10.54
C GLN A 216 -10.27 12.38 11.79
N LEU A 217 -11.34 11.58 11.78
CA LEU A 217 -11.62 10.69 12.90
C LEU A 217 -10.59 9.54 12.98
N MET A 218 -10.21 8.95 11.84
CA MET A 218 -9.14 7.95 11.79
C MET A 218 -7.86 8.47 12.42
N GLU A 219 -7.42 9.68 12.08
CA GLU A 219 -6.20 10.28 12.66
C GLU A 219 -6.31 10.50 14.18
N LYS A 220 -7.50 10.76 14.69
CA LYS A 220 -7.74 10.87 16.14
C LYS A 220 -7.78 9.52 16.86
N LEU A 221 -8.14 8.45 16.14
CA LEU A 221 -8.17 7.09 16.67
C LEU A 221 -6.80 6.37 16.51
N ARG A 222 -5.96 6.85 15.63
CA ARG A 222 -4.64 6.25 15.34
C ARG A 222 -3.80 5.96 16.57
N PRO A 223 -3.69 6.85 17.59
CA PRO A 223 -2.93 6.56 18.80
C PRO A 223 -3.38 5.31 19.57
N PHE A 224 -4.68 4.95 19.49
CA PHE A 224 -5.17 3.69 20.07
C PHE A 224 -4.62 2.47 19.34
N TRP A 225 -4.48 2.58 18.02
CA TRP A 225 -3.94 1.52 17.19
C TRP A 225 -2.42 1.38 17.33
N GLU A 226 -1.72 2.49 17.31
CA GLU A 226 -0.25 2.55 17.34
C GLU A 226 0.33 2.52 18.76
N ARG A 227 -0.50 2.47 19.79
CA ARG A 227 -0.11 2.44 21.21
C ARG A 227 0.78 3.62 21.63
N GLU A 228 0.49 4.80 21.09
CA GLU A 228 1.16 6.02 21.53
C GLU A 228 0.80 6.38 22.98
N ASP A 229 1.71 7.04 23.69
CA ASP A 229 1.53 7.41 25.11
C ASP A 229 0.29 8.28 25.38
N ASN A 230 -0.19 8.99 24.36
CA ASN A 230 -1.35 9.87 24.46
C ASN A 230 -2.73 9.15 24.44
N TYR A 231 -2.78 7.85 24.15
CA TYR A 231 -4.07 7.15 24.05
C TYR A 231 -4.80 7.07 25.39
N HIS A 232 -4.09 7.07 26.52
CA HIS A 232 -4.67 6.99 27.86
C HIS A 232 -5.64 8.16 28.15
N SER A 233 -5.34 9.37 27.69
CA SER A 233 -6.19 10.54 27.92
C SER A 233 -7.52 10.44 27.17
N LEU A 234 -7.50 9.93 25.94
CA LEU A 234 -8.70 9.67 25.13
C LEU A 234 -9.55 8.56 25.74
N TYR A 235 -8.90 7.47 26.18
CA TYR A 235 -9.59 6.35 26.81
C TYR A 235 -10.29 6.75 28.11
N GLN A 236 -9.69 7.62 28.92
CA GLN A 236 -10.28 8.10 30.17
C GLN A 236 -11.42 9.08 29.95
N SER A 237 -11.36 9.95 28.93
CA SER A 237 -12.40 10.94 28.65
C SER A 237 -13.64 10.34 27.99
N GLY A 238 -13.47 9.29 27.21
CA GLY A 238 -14.53 8.71 26.38
C GLY A 238 -15.05 9.66 25.28
N LYS A 239 -14.29 10.74 24.99
CA LYS A 239 -14.69 11.81 24.08
C LYS A 239 -13.57 12.17 23.13
N ILE A 240 -13.95 12.38 21.87
CA ILE A 240 -13.06 12.79 20.80
C ILE A 240 -13.49 14.15 20.30
N VAL A 241 -12.57 15.12 20.28
CA VAL A 241 -12.81 16.46 19.74
C VAL A 241 -12.07 16.62 18.43
N LEU A 242 -12.79 17.00 17.38
CA LEU A 242 -12.25 17.15 16.02
C LEU A 242 -13.00 18.23 15.24
N SER A 243 -12.55 18.53 14.04
CA SER A 243 -13.24 19.44 13.13
C SER A 243 -13.92 18.62 12.04
N LEU A 244 -15.22 18.78 11.85
CA LEU A 244 -15.98 18.06 10.83
C LEU A 244 -16.65 19.03 9.86
N PHE A 245 -16.87 18.57 8.64
CA PHE A 245 -17.55 19.32 7.59
C PHE A 245 -18.98 18.84 7.43
N THR A 246 -19.90 19.80 7.34
CA THR A 246 -21.27 19.49 6.96
C THR A 246 -21.35 19.18 5.47
N ARG A 247 -22.48 18.62 5.03
CA ARG A 247 -22.77 18.36 3.61
C ARG A 247 -22.72 19.62 2.73
N SER A 248 -22.96 20.80 3.31
CA SER A 248 -22.85 22.10 2.63
C SER A 248 -21.44 22.69 2.61
N GLY A 249 -20.46 21.98 3.15
CA GLY A 249 -19.07 22.43 3.24
C GLY A 249 -18.76 23.36 4.42
N GLU A 250 -19.72 23.60 5.31
CA GLU A 250 -19.49 24.36 6.55
C GLU A 250 -18.60 23.55 7.50
N GLN A 251 -17.54 24.15 8.03
CA GLN A 251 -16.68 23.48 9.00
C GLN A 251 -17.18 23.72 10.44
N LYS A 252 -17.45 22.66 11.16
CA LYS A 252 -17.76 22.68 12.59
C LYS A 252 -16.50 22.35 13.38
N LEU A 253 -15.97 23.38 14.07
CA LEU A 253 -14.78 23.26 14.90
C LEU A 253 -15.12 22.72 16.29
N ASN A 254 -14.15 22.06 16.93
CA ASN A 254 -14.30 21.47 18.28
C ASN A 254 -15.54 20.58 18.41
N TYR A 255 -15.85 19.83 17.36
CA TYR A 255 -16.97 18.90 17.36
C TYR A 255 -16.63 17.69 18.23
N GLU A 256 -17.46 17.41 19.22
CA GLU A 256 -17.25 16.31 20.17
C GLU A 256 -18.11 15.10 19.79
N LEU A 257 -17.46 13.94 19.66
CA LEU A 257 -18.07 12.63 19.48
C LEU A 257 -17.85 11.74 20.70
#